data_8529d80e3ec5b0c56293db764e066a0b
#
_entry.id   8529d80e3ec5b0c56293db764e066a0b
#
_cell.length_a   1.000
_cell.length_b   1.000
_cell.length_c   1.000
_cell.angle_alpha   90.00
_cell.angle_beta   90.00
_cell.angle_gamma   90.00
#
_symmetry.space_group_name_H-M   'P 1'
#
loop_
_entity.id
_entity.type
_entity.pdbx_description
1 polymer ?
#
loop_
_entity_poly.entity_id
_entity_poly.type
_entity_poly.pdbx_seq_one_letter_code
_entity_poly.pdbx_strand_id
1 'polypeptide(L)'
;AASDVYKRQAAVRAVVRAGLHKGFRMIGIQRGYNGLLDGECFEMNLRSVSNIISAGGTILYTARCLEFKTKEGQDKGAAKCRELGIDALVVIGGDGSYRGARELAHRGIPMIGLPGTIDNDIACTDYTIGYDTAMNTALEMIDKLRDTTQSHDRCSVVEVMGRNAGYIALNVAIASGAMAVLLPEKEFDMQRDILDKIAETQKT
;
A
#
# COMPACT_ATOMS: atom_id res chain seq x y z
N ALA A 1 -2.84 2.70 9.64
CA ALA A 1 -1.45 3.10 9.56
C ALA A 1 -1.31 4.41 8.79
N ALA A 2 -0.44 5.31 9.26
CA ALA A 2 -0.23 6.65 8.71
C ALA A 2 0.14 6.67 7.21
N SER A 3 0.68 5.59 6.70
CA SER A 3 1.11 5.42 5.32
C SER A 3 -0.01 5.35 4.27
N ASP A 4 -1.25 5.12 4.66
CA ASP A 4 -2.38 5.17 3.74
C ASP A 4 -2.90 6.58 3.50
N VAL A 5 -2.31 7.56 4.18
CA VAL A 5 -2.90 8.88 4.39
C VAL A 5 -3.07 9.67 3.10
N TYR A 6 -2.18 9.71 2.17
CA TYR A 6 -2.33 10.60 1.00
C TYR A 6 -2.32 9.89 -0.34
N LYS A 7 -1.71 8.72 -0.43
CA LYS A 7 -1.36 8.07 -1.69
C LYS A 7 -2.55 7.60 -2.52
N ARG A 8 -3.48 6.87 -1.90
CA ARG A 8 -4.61 6.29 -2.64
C ARG A 8 -5.60 7.34 -3.11
N GLN A 9 -5.82 8.35 -2.28
CA GLN A 9 -6.72 9.46 -2.62
C GLN A 9 -6.22 10.25 -3.83
N ALA A 10 -4.92 10.51 -3.93
CA ALA A 10 -4.33 11.18 -5.09
C ALA A 10 -4.53 10.36 -6.37
N ALA A 11 -4.28 9.05 -6.31
CA ALA A 11 -4.48 8.15 -7.44
C ALA A 11 -5.95 8.04 -7.84
N VAL A 12 -6.87 7.85 -6.89
CA VAL A 12 -8.32 7.82 -7.14
C VAL A 12 -8.77 9.13 -7.80
N ARG A 13 -8.36 10.27 -7.26
CA ARG A 13 -8.69 11.58 -7.80
C ARG A 13 -8.18 11.75 -9.24
N ALA A 14 -6.93 11.36 -9.50
CA ALA A 14 -6.33 11.46 -10.83
C ALA A 14 -7.10 10.62 -11.87
N VAL A 15 -7.39 9.36 -11.54
CA VAL A 15 -8.14 8.44 -12.41
C VAL A 15 -9.54 8.99 -12.70
N VAL A 16 -10.29 9.39 -11.68
CA VAL A 16 -11.66 9.88 -11.85
C VAL A 16 -11.68 11.16 -12.69
N ARG A 17 -10.81 12.12 -12.38
CA ARG A 17 -10.78 13.38 -13.13
C ARG A 17 -10.35 13.18 -14.58
N ALA A 18 -9.33 12.36 -14.83
CA ALA A 18 -8.87 12.06 -16.18
C ALA A 18 -9.93 11.30 -16.97
N GLY A 19 -10.61 10.34 -16.36
CA GLY A 19 -11.68 9.58 -16.99
C GLY A 19 -12.88 10.47 -17.37
N LEU A 20 -13.36 11.30 -16.45
CA LEU A 20 -14.44 12.25 -16.71
C LEU A 20 -14.06 13.26 -17.80
N HIS A 21 -12.82 13.76 -17.82
CA HIS A 21 -12.34 14.67 -18.87
C HIS A 21 -12.34 14.01 -20.26
N LYS A 22 -12.12 12.71 -20.31
CA LYS A 22 -12.19 11.91 -21.56
C LYS A 22 -13.60 11.43 -21.91
N GLY A 23 -14.62 11.84 -21.14
CA GLY A 23 -16.01 11.48 -21.39
C GLY A 23 -16.42 10.08 -20.87
N PHE A 24 -15.60 9.44 -20.04
CA PHE A 24 -15.97 8.16 -19.42
C PHE A 24 -16.94 8.36 -18.26
N ARG A 25 -17.89 7.44 -18.12
CA ARG A 25 -18.67 7.30 -16.90
C ARG A 25 -17.83 6.58 -15.85
N MET A 26 -17.57 7.23 -14.73
CA MET A 26 -16.72 6.70 -13.68
C MET A 26 -17.52 6.06 -12.58
N ILE A 27 -17.20 4.82 -12.23
CA ILE A 27 -17.86 4.05 -11.16
C ILE A 27 -16.81 3.74 -10.09
N GLY A 28 -17.08 4.15 -8.86
CA GLY A 28 -16.29 3.79 -7.69
C GLY A 28 -16.81 2.50 -7.05
N ILE A 29 -15.91 1.52 -6.88
CA ILE A 29 -16.21 0.26 -6.22
C ILE A 29 -15.66 0.34 -4.80
N GLN A 30 -16.51 0.21 -3.79
CA GLN A 30 -16.11 0.24 -2.38
C GLN A 30 -15.55 -1.11 -1.95
N ARG A 31 -14.67 -1.11 -0.96
CA ARG A 31 -14.07 -2.33 -0.37
C ARG A 31 -13.41 -3.30 -1.37
N GLY A 32 -12.94 -2.77 -2.52
CA GLY A 32 -12.21 -3.55 -3.51
C GLY A 32 -13.02 -4.72 -4.07
N TYR A 33 -12.44 -5.93 -4.11
CA TYR A 33 -13.10 -7.09 -4.69
C TYR A 33 -14.32 -7.57 -3.90
N ASN A 34 -14.41 -7.33 -2.58
CA ASN A 34 -15.64 -7.61 -1.84
C ASN A 34 -16.81 -6.80 -2.39
N GLY A 35 -16.64 -5.49 -2.48
CA GLY A 35 -17.69 -4.62 -3.01
C GLY A 35 -18.02 -4.88 -4.48
N LEU A 36 -17.05 -5.36 -5.28
CA LEU A 36 -17.34 -5.81 -6.63
C LEU A 36 -18.30 -7.01 -6.61
N LEU A 37 -18.05 -8.01 -5.76
CA LEU A 37 -18.91 -9.19 -5.65
C LEU A 37 -20.30 -8.86 -5.11
N ASP A 38 -20.38 -7.92 -4.17
CA ASP A 38 -21.62 -7.50 -3.51
C ASP A 38 -22.38 -6.41 -4.31
N GLY A 39 -21.74 -5.82 -5.32
CA GLY A 39 -22.31 -4.73 -6.10
C GLY A 39 -22.27 -3.38 -5.37
N GLU A 40 -21.42 -3.22 -4.37
CA GLU A 40 -21.23 -1.96 -3.63
C GLU A 40 -20.48 -0.93 -4.50
N CYS A 41 -21.22 -0.29 -5.39
CA CYS A 41 -20.66 0.70 -6.31
C CYS A 41 -21.56 1.94 -6.41
N PHE A 42 -20.95 3.04 -6.82
CA PHE A 42 -21.65 4.30 -7.04
C PHE A 42 -21.00 5.10 -8.18
N GLU A 43 -21.81 5.90 -8.86
CA GLU A 43 -21.30 6.77 -9.89
C GLU A 43 -20.51 7.94 -9.29
N MET A 44 -19.33 8.21 -9.85
CA MET A 44 -18.43 9.25 -9.39
C MET A 44 -18.43 10.45 -10.35
N ASN A 45 -18.41 11.63 -9.76
CA ASN A 45 -18.32 12.90 -10.48
C ASN A 45 -17.15 13.74 -9.92
N LEU A 46 -16.95 14.96 -10.43
CA LEU A 46 -15.86 15.84 -9.98
C LEU A 46 -15.95 16.20 -8.49
N ARG A 47 -17.17 16.27 -7.94
CA ARG A 47 -17.39 16.55 -6.51
C ARG A 47 -17.05 15.36 -5.63
N SER A 48 -17.27 14.13 -6.11
CA SER A 48 -16.93 12.90 -5.37
C SER A 48 -15.44 12.83 -5.00
N VAL A 49 -14.58 13.48 -5.76
CA VAL A 49 -13.13 13.52 -5.54
C VAL A 49 -12.60 14.91 -5.18
N SER A 50 -13.50 15.81 -4.76
CA SER A 50 -13.14 17.15 -4.30
C SER A 50 -12.49 17.07 -2.91
N ASN A 51 -11.39 17.80 -2.71
CA ASN A 51 -10.68 17.95 -1.44
C ASN A 51 -10.21 16.64 -0.77
N ILE A 52 -10.15 15.52 -1.52
CA ILE A 52 -9.70 14.25 -0.94
C ILE A 52 -8.18 14.10 -0.91
N ILE A 53 -7.43 14.92 -1.64
CA ILE A 53 -5.98 14.75 -1.81
C ILE A 53 -5.21 14.92 -0.48
N SER A 54 -5.73 15.76 0.41
CA SER A 54 -5.18 16.01 1.75
C SER A 54 -5.85 15.16 2.84
N ALA A 55 -6.82 14.33 2.47
CA ALA A 55 -7.51 13.45 3.41
C ALA A 55 -6.81 12.09 3.54
N GLY A 56 -6.75 11.56 4.74
CA GLY A 56 -6.21 10.23 5.02
C GLY A 56 -7.11 9.10 4.52
N GLY A 57 -6.56 7.91 4.41
CA GLY A 57 -7.28 6.70 4.00
C GLY A 57 -7.69 6.68 2.53
N THR A 58 -8.85 6.14 2.25
CA THR A 58 -9.47 6.13 0.92
C THR A 58 -10.98 6.17 1.01
N ILE A 59 -11.62 7.02 0.19
CA ILE A 59 -13.09 7.13 0.10
C ILE A 59 -13.75 5.84 -0.41
N LEU A 60 -12.98 4.99 -1.09
CA LEU A 60 -13.44 3.71 -1.60
C LEU A 60 -13.28 2.56 -0.60
N TYR A 61 -12.70 2.83 0.57
CA TYR A 61 -12.37 1.82 1.57
C TYR A 61 -11.47 0.71 1.02
N THR A 62 -11.13 -0.27 1.85
CA THR A 62 -10.37 -1.46 1.47
C THR A 62 -10.83 -2.65 2.30
N ALA A 63 -10.86 -3.82 1.70
CA ALA A 63 -11.09 -5.07 2.42
C ALA A 63 -10.28 -6.21 1.77
N ARG A 64 -9.98 -7.22 2.58
CA ARG A 64 -9.44 -8.49 2.05
C ARG A 64 -10.61 -9.35 1.58
N CYS A 65 -10.55 -9.83 0.34
CA CYS A 65 -11.56 -10.71 -0.23
C CYS A 65 -10.98 -12.11 -0.38
N LEU A 66 -11.33 -13.03 0.51
CA LEU A 66 -10.88 -14.41 0.45
C LEU A 66 -11.61 -15.19 -0.66
N GLU A 67 -12.88 -14.90 -0.88
CA GLU A 67 -13.70 -15.49 -1.94
C GLU A 67 -13.06 -15.25 -3.33
N PHE A 68 -12.47 -14.08 -3.55
CA PHE A 68 -11.82 -13.72 -4.82
C PHE A 68 -10.52 -14.50 -5.10
N LYS A 69 -10.03 -15.30 -4.15
CA LYS A 69 -8.93 -16.24 -4.39
C LYS A 69 -9.37 -17.52 -5.08
N THR A 70 -10.66 -17.80 -5.06
CA THR A 70 -11.25 -18.98 -5.72
C THR A 70 -11.64 -18.67 -7.16
N LYS A 71 -11.70 -19.70 -7.99
CA LYS A 71 -12.12 -19.57 -9.39
C LYS A 71 -13.57 -19.08 -9.49
N GLU A 72 -14.43 -19.61 -8.63
CA GLU A 72 -15.85 -19.26 -8.54
C GLU A 72 -16.03 -17.76 -8.21
N GLY A 73 -15.28 -17.25 -7.23
CA GLY A 73 -15.32 -15.82 -6.87
C GLY A 73 -14.85 -14.92 -8.00
N GLN A 74 -13.82 -15.34 -8.74
CA GLN A 74 -13.32 -14.61 -9.89
C GLN A 74 -14.32 -14.61 -11.06
N ASP A 75 -14.98 -15.74 -11.32
CA ASP A 75 -16.01 -15.86 -12.35
C ASP A 75 -17.23 -15.01 -11.99
N LYS A 76 -17.65 -15.01 -10.72
CA LYS A 76 -18.70 -14.14 -10.17
C LYS A 76 -18.32 -12.65 -10.33
N GLY A 77 -17.07 -12.28 -10.03
CA GLY A 77 -16.59 -10.90 -10.20
C GLY A 77 -16.61 -10.44 -11.66
N ALA A 78 -16.20 -11.29 -12.60
CA ALA A 78 -16.26 -10.99 -14.03
C ALA A 78 -17.71 -10.87 -14.53
N ALA A 79 -18.61 -11.74 -14.06
CA ALA A 79 -20.05 -11.65 -14.36
C ALA A 79 -20.65 -10.34 -13.83
N LYS A 80 -20.26 -9.95 -12.61
CA LYS A 80 -20.71 -8.70 -11.99
C LYS A 80 -20.23 -7.46 -12.74
N CYS A 81 -19.00 -7.45 -13.25
CA CYS A 81 -18.53 -6.37 -14.13
C CYS A 81 -19.45 -6.21 -15.35
N ARG A 82 -19.82 -7.31 -16.01
CA ARG A 82 -20.71 -7.28 -17.18
C ARG A 82 -22.12 -6.82 -16.81
N GLU A 83 -22.66 -7.29 -15.70
CA GLU A 83 -23.98 -6.88 -15.17
C GLU A 83 -24.04 -5.37 -14.91
N LEU A 84 -22.97 -4.82 -14.33
CA LEU A 84 -22.87 -3.39 -14.02
C LEU A 84 -22.48 -2.52 -15.23
N GLY A 85 -22.25 -3.12 -16.39
CA GLY A 85 -21.82 -2.41 -17.59
C GLY A 85 -20.44 -1.77 -17.46
N ILE A 86 -19.52 -2.45 -16.77
CA ILE A 86 -18.15 -1.99 -16.58
C ILE A 86 -17.30 -2.48 -17.75
N ASP A 87 -16.80 -1.56 -18.59
CA ASP A 87 -15.97 -1.86 -19.75
C ASP A 87 -14.52 -2.12 -19.38
N ALA A 88 -14.00 -1.47 -18.33
CA ALA A 88 -12.63 -1.62 -17.87
C ALA A 88 -12.51 -1.27 -16.39
N LEU A 89 -11.51 -1.82 -15.71
CA LEU A 89 -11.22 -1.54 -14.30
C LEU A 89 -9.84 -0.94 -14.11
N VAL A 90 -9.75 0.07 -13.25
CA VAL A 90 -8.49 0.59 -12.72
C VAL A 90 -8.34 0.12 -11.28
N VAL A 91 -7.30 -0.65 -11.00
CA VAL A 91 -7.01 -1.20 -9.67
C VAL A 91 -5.83 -0.48 -9.05
N ILE A 92 -6.05 0.11 -7.89
CA ILE A 92 -5.02 0.82 -7.12
C ILE A 92 -4.68 -0.02 -5.89
N GLY A 93 -3.52 -0.66 -5.89
CA GLY A 93 -3.16 -1.56 -4.80
C GLY A 93 -1.79 -2.20 -4.95
N GLY A 94 -1.51 -3.22 -4.14
CA GLY A 94 -0.28 -4.00 -4.15
C GLY A 94 -0.43 -5.35 -4.86
N ASP A 95 0.51 -6.26 -4.62
CA ASP A 95 0.63 -7.58 -5.25
C ASP A 95 -0.68 -8.38 -5.25
N GLY A 96 -1.36 -8.47 -4.11
CA GLY A 96 -2.64 -9.22 -4.02
C GLY A 96 -3.73 -8.63 -4.91
N SER A 97 -3.79 -7.29 -5.05
CA SER A 97 -4.73 -6.63 -5.94
C SER A 97 -4.42 -6.89 -7.41
N TYR A 98 -3.13 -6.94 -7.76
CA TYR A 98 -2.68 -7.21 -9.12
C TYR A 98 -2.93 -8.67 -9.53
N ARG A 99 -2.77 -9.62 -8.61
CA ARG A 99 -3.16 -11.03 -8.86
C ARG A 99 -4.64 -11.14 -9.20
N GLY A 100 -5.51 -10.49 -8.44
CA GLY A 100 -6.93 -10.43 -8.75
C GLY A 100 -7.24 -9.74 -10.09
N ALA A 101 -6.55 -8.64 -10.39
CA ALA A 101 -6.67 -7.95 -11.66
C ALA A 101 -6.30 -8.84 -12.86
N ARG A 102 -5.19 -9.59 -12.75
CA ARG A 102 -4.78 -10.55 -13.77
C ARG A 102 -5.86 -11.60 -14.04
N GLU A 103 -6.48 -12.12 -12.98
CA GLU A 103 -7.53 -13.12 -13.12
C GLU A 103 -8.80 -12.57 -13.79
N LEU A 104 -9.15 -11.31 -13.57
CA LEU A 104 -10.22 -10.64 -14.31
C LEU A 104 -9.84 -10.36 -15.78
N ALA A 105 -8.58 -9.99 -16.02
CA ALA A 105 -8.07 -9.80 -17.38
C ALA A 105 -8.18 -11.09 -18.20
N HIS A 106 -7.81 -12.25 -17.62
CA HIS A 106 -7.99 -13.56 -18.28
C HIS A 106 -9.47 -13.89 -18.58
N ARG A 107 -10.41 -13.23 -17.91
CA ARG A 107 -11.86 -13.35 -18.13
C ARG A 107 -12.43 -12.30 -19.07
N GLY A 108 -11.55 -11.55 -19.73
CA GLY A 108 -11.89 -10.57 -20.75
C GLY A 108 -12.31 -9.20 -20.21
N ILE A 109 -12.00 -8.87 -18.96
CA ILE A 109 -12.20 -7.51 -18.41
C ILE A 109 -10.89 -6.74 -18.55
N PRO A 110 -10.82 -5.67 -19.35
CA PRO A 110 -9.63 -4.83 -19.46
C PRO A 110 -9.22 -4.25 -18.11
N MET A 111 -7.93 -4.36 -17.75
CA MET A 111 -7.43 -3.96 -16.43
C MET A 111 -6.24 -3.00 -16.55
N ILE A 112 -6.22 -1.98 -15.71
CA ILE A 112 -5.05 -1.12 -15.50
C ILE A 112 -4.70 -1.15 -14.01
N GLY A 113 -3.44 -1.48 -13.69
CA GLY A 113 -2.92 -1.48 -12.34
C GLY A 113 -2.12 -0.22 -12.02
N LEU A 114 -2.41 0.42 -10.88
CA LEU A 114 -1.60 1.49 -10.31
C LEU A 114 -0.95 0.99 -9.01
N PRO A 115 0.40 1.08 -8.86
CA PRO A 115 1.12 0.47 -7.74
C PRO A 115 0.95 1.27 -6.44
N GLY A 116 -0.21 1.14 -5.79
CA GLY A 116 -0.58 1.84 -4.56
C GLY A 116 -0.27 1.02 -3.30
N THR A 117 0.99 0.81 -2.99
CA THR A 117 1.47 0.10 -1.80
C THR A 117 2.67 0.81 -1.20
N ILE A 118 2.91 0.61 0.11
CA ILE A 118 4.12 1.11 0.78
C ILE A 118 5.28 0.12 0.73
N ASP A 119 5.01 -1.14 0.42
CA ASP A 119 5.98 -2.24 0.56
C ASP A 119 7.08 -2.20 -0.51
N ASN A 120 6.85 -1.45 -1.60
CA ASN A 120 7.72 -1.33 -2.78
C ASN A 120 8.09 -2.69 -3.39
N ASP A 121 7.15 -3.64 -3.34
CA ASP A 121 7.31 -5.05 -3.75
C ASP A 121 6.74 -5.36 -5.15
N ILE A 122 6.56 -4.34 -5.99
CA ILE A 122 6.02 -4.46 -7.36
C ILE A 122 7.16 -4.34 -8.37
N ALA A 123 7.51 -5.45 -9.00
CA ALA A 123 8.67 -5.55 -9.89
C ALA A 123 8.64 -4.65 -11.16
N CYS A 124 7.48 -4.15 -11.55
CA CYS A 124 7.35 -3.32 -12.77
C CYS A 124 7.53 -1.81 -12.53
N THR A 125 7.91 -1.39 -11.33
CA THR A 125 8.15 0.00 -10.99
C THR A 125 9.32 0.13 -10.02
N ASP A 126 10.08 1.20 -10.11
CA ASP A 126 11.15 1.51 -9.16
C ASP A 126 10.59 1.98 -7.82
N TYR A 127 9.50 2.75 -7.86
CA TYR A 127 8.82 3.27 -6.68
C TYR A 127 7.32 3.04 -6.74
N THR A 128 6.78 2.55 -5.64
CA THR A 128 5.33 2.43 -5.46
C THR A 128 4.74 3.69 -4.84
N ILE A 129 3.50 4.01 -5.21
CA ILE A 129 2.78 5.18 -4.69
C ILE A 129 2.57 5.01 -3.19
N GLY A 130 3.23 5.84 -2.39
CA GLY A 130 3.14 5.86 -0.92
C GLY A 130 4.38 5.32 -0.20
N TYR A 131 5.36 4.77 -0.89
CA TYR A 131 6.59 4.28 -0.30
C TYR A 131 7.40 5.41 0.36
N ASP A 132 7.69 6.50 -0.37
CA ASP A 132 8.37 7.67 0.20
C ASP A 132 7.63 8.29 1.38
N THR A 133 6.30 8.38 1.29
CA THR A 133 5.48 8.88 2.39
C THR A 133 5.62 8.01 3.63
N ALA A 134 5.69 6.69 3.47
CA ALA A 134 5.88 5.75 4.56
C ALA A 134 7.26 5.90 5.21
N MET A 135 8.31 6.06 4.40
CA MET A 135 9.68 6.29 4.88
C MET A 135 9.78 7.58 5.68
N ASN A 136 9.28 8.69 5.13
CA ASN A 136 9.31 9.98 5.82
C ASN A 136 8.53 9.95 7.14
N THR A 137 7.37 9.30 7.17
CA THR A 137 6.59 9.14 8.41
C THR A 137 7.37 8.31 9.44
N ALA A 138 8.01 7.22 9.02
CA ALA A 138 8.80 6.40 9.92
C ALA A 138 10.02 7.16 10.49
N LEU A 139 10.72 7.93 9.65
CA LEU A 139 11.84 8.78 10.07
C LEU A 139 11.40 9.83 11.09
N GLU A 140 10.30 10.54 10.83
CA GLU A 140 9.77 11.52 11.77
C GLU A 140 9.45 10.90 13.15
N MET A 141 8.90 9.70 13.18
CA MET A 141 8.60 9.00 14.43
C MET A 141 9.88 8.52 15.14
N ILE A 142 10.88 8.04 14.39
CA ILE A 142 12.16 7.60 14.95
C ILE A 142 12.92 8.79 15.54
N ASP A 143 12.93 9.93 14.88
CA ASP A 143 13.59 11.13 15.40
C ASP A 143 12.99 11.56 16.74
N LYS A 144 11.68 11.54 16.87
CA LYS A 144 10.99 11.83 18.13
C LYS A 144 11.29 10.81 19.26
N LEU A 145 11.49 9.54 18.88
CA LEU A 145 11.86 8.49 19.84
C LEU A 145 13.32 8.59 20.25
N ARG A 146 14.19 9.02 19.35
CA ARG A 146 15.65 9.11 19.58
C ARG A 146 15.98 10.03 20.77
N ASP A 147 15.40 11.21 20.83
CA ASP A 147 15.65 12.17 21.91
C ASP A 147 15.38 11.56 23.28
N THR A 148 14.27 10.85 23.42
CA THR A 148 13.88 10.17 24.67
C THR A 148 14.78 8.97 24.96
N THR A 149 15.13 8.20 23.91
CA THR A 149 15.99 7.02 24.03
C THR A 149 17.36 7.41 24.53
N GLN A 150 17.96 8.44 23.93
CA GLN A 150 19.28 8.94 24.28
C GLN A 150 19.32 9.50 25.72
N SER A 151 18.31 10.26 26.14
CA SER A 151 18.25 10.86 27.48
C SER A 151 18.08 9.84 28.61
N HIS A 152 17.74 8.59 28.30
CA HIS A 152 17.52 7.53 29.29
C HIS A 152 18.46 6.33 29.13
N ASP A 153 19.50 6.45 28.32
CA ASP A 153 20.45 5.36 28.01
C ASP A 153 19.75 4.06 27.59
N ARG A 154 18.76 4.19 26.70
CA ARG A 154 17.94 3.06 26.24
C ARG A 154 18.28 2.68 24.81
N CYS A 155 18.05 1.40 24.48
CA CYS A 155 17.99 0.91 23.13
C CYS A 155 16.52 0.77 22.71
N SER A 156 16.12 1.40 21.62
CA SER A 156 14.77 1.28 21.06
C SER A 156 14.76 0.31 19.90
N VAL A 157 13.82 -0.62 19.90
CA VAL A 157 13.52 -1.49 18.76
C VAL A 157 12.28 -0.94 18.07
N VAL A 158 12.43 -0.59 16.79
CA VAL A 158 11.35 -0.01 15.99
C VAL A 158 10.96 -1.00 14.89
N GLU A 159 9.74 -1.51 14.97
CA GLU A 159 9.18 -2.32 13.90
C GLU A 159 8.50 -1.44 12.87
N VAL A 160 8.84 -1.64 11.60
CA VAL A 160 8.20 -0.97 10.46
C VAL A 160 7.45 -1.97 9.60
N MET A 161 6.46 -1.49 8.86
CA MET A 161 5.75 -2.32 7.89
C MET A 161 6.62 -2.60 6.67
N GLY A 162 6.24 -3.58 5.88
CA GLY A 162 6.95 -4.00 4.66
C GLY A 162 6.64 -5.45 4.31
N ARG A 163 6.01 -6.20 5.22
CA ARG A 163 5.64 -7.60 5.05
C ARG A 163 6.87 -8.48 4.81
N ASN A 164 7.04 -9.00 3.58
CA ASN A 164 8.19 -9.82 3.18
C ASN A 164 9.26 -8.98 2.44
N ALA A 165 9.12 -7.66 2.40
CA ALA A 165 10.03 -6.75 1.73
C ALA A 165 10.63 -5.77 2.76
N GLY A 166 11.95 -5.81 2.91
CA GLY A 166 12.69 -5.00 3.87
C GLY A 166 13.03 -3.59 3.39
N TYR A 167 12.45 -3.10 2.31
CA TYR A 167 12.79 -1.80 1.73
C TYR A 167 12.62 -0.63 2.69
N ILE A 168 11.47 -0.55 3.40
CA ILE A 168 11.24 0.52 4.39
C ILE A 168 12.26 0.39 5.51
N ALA A 169 12.42 -0.81 6.09
CA ALA A 169 13.34 -1.03 7.20
C ALA A 169 14.77 -0.63 6.84
N LEU A 170 15.26 -1.06 5.66
CA LEU A 170 16.61 -0.76 5.20
C LEU A 170 16.84 0.75 5.02
N ASN A 171 15.98 1.40 4.24
CA ASN A 171 16.18 2.81 3.91
C ASN A 171 15.98 3.72 5.12
N VAL A 172 15.00 3.42 5.96
CA VAL A 172 14.78 4.15 7.22
C VAL A 172 15.95 3.93 8.20
N ALA A 173 16.48 2.72 8.32
CA ALA A 173 17.64 2.45 9.17
C ALA A 173 18.89 3.22 8.72
N ILE A 174 19.16 3.26 7.41
CA ILE A 174 20.30 4.03 6.86
C ILE A 174 20.08 5.52 7.11
N ALA A 175 18.92 6.06 6.80
CA ALA A 175 18.63 7.48 6.93
C ALA A 175 18.60 7.95 8.39
N SER A 176 18.16 7.10 9.32
CA SER A 176 18.14 7.39 10.76
C SER A 176 19.46 7.12 11.46
N GLY A 177 20.43 6.47 10.82
CA GLY A 177 21.67 6.03 11.46
C GLY A 177 21.41 4.94 12.52
N ALA A 178 20.51 4.02 12.27
CA ALA A 178 20.25 2.92 13.18
C ALA A 178 21.47 2.01 13.33
N MET A 179 21.72 1.54 14.52
CA MET A 179 22.85 0.67 14.87
C MET A 179 22.79 -0.68 14.13
N ALA A 180 21.60 -1.20 13.95
CA ALA A 180 21.35 -2.46 13.25
C ALA A 180 20.00 -2.42 12.52
N VAL A 181 19.86 -3.22 11.47
CA VAL A 181 18.59 -3.45 10.77
C VAL A 181 18.41 -4.93 10.51
N LEU A 182 17.22 -5.43 10.81
CA LEU A 182 16.81 -6.79 10.49
C LEU A 182 15.86 -6.76 9.30
N LEU A 183 16.19 -7.54 8.30
CA LEU A 183 15.45 -7.63 7.04
C LEU A 183 14.84 -9.01 6.86
N PRO A 184 13.60 -9.12 6.38
CA PRO A 184 12.97 -10.43 6.15
C PRO A 184 13.68 -11.28 5.10
N GLU A 185 14.48 -10.67 4.23
CA GLU A 185 15.24 -11.35 3.18
C GLU A 185 16.56 -11.97 3.66
N LYS A 186 16.96 -11.70 4.91
CA LYS A 186 18.24 -12.18 5.47
C LYS A 186 18.03 -12.87 6.80
N GLU A 187 18.65 -14.02 6.94
CA GLU A 187 18.79 -14.63 8.25
C GLU A 187 19.70 -13.78 9.13
N PHE A 188 19.38 -13.66 10.40
CA PHE A 188 20.17 -12.93 11.37
C PHE A 188 20.55 -13.82 12.57
N ASP A 189 21.67 -13.54 13.16
CA ASP A 189 22.14 -14.13 14.41
C ASP A 189 21.99 -13.12 15.54
N MET A 190 21.25 -13.47 16.59
CA MET A 190 20.93 -12.58 17.69
C MET A 190 22.20 -12.07 18.39
N GLN A 191 23.18 -12.95 18.60
CA GLN A 191 24.41 -12.56 19.28
C GLN A 191 25.23 -11.60 18.44
N ARG A 192 25.60 -12.00 17.24
CA ARG A 192 26.49 -11.25 16.34
C ARG A 192 25.84 -9.94 15.84
N ASP A 193 24.60 -10.01 15.39
CA ASP A 193 23.97 -8.92 14.64
C ASP A 193 23.27 -7.89 15.55
N ILE A 194 23.01 -8.25 16.81
CA ILE A 194 22.31 -7.39 17.78
C ILE A 194 23.11 -7.18 19.05
N LEU A 195 23.38 -8.25 19.83
CA LEU A 195 23.92 -8.09 21.18
C LEU A 195 25.36 -7.56 21.15
N ASP A 196 26.20 -8.04 20.23
CA ASP A 196 27.57 -7.54 20.08
C ASP A 196 27.58 -6.08 19.63
N LYS A 197 26.65 -5.66 18.77
CA LYS A 197 26.49 -4.26 18.36
C LYS A 197 26.09 -3.34 19.50
N ILE A 198 25.15 -3.79 20.36
CA ILE A 198 24.78 -3.05 21.56
C ILE A 198 25.99 -2.90 22.48
N ALA A 199 26.76 -3.97 22.71
CA ALA A 199 27.93 -3.95 23.57
C ALA A 199 29.08 -3.06 23.01
N GLU A 200 29.23 -2.99 21.68
CA GLU A 200 30.17 -2.06 21.02
C GLU A 200 29.76 -0.61 21.24
N THR A 201 28.48 -0.28 21.07
CA THR A 201 27.96 1.09 21.21
C THR A 201 28.04 1.59 22.66
N GLN A 202 27.97 0.72 23.66
CA GLN A 202 28.11 1.11 25.07
C GLN A 202 29.55 1.46 25.47
N LYS A 203 30.54 1.15 24.64
CA LYS A 203 31.97 1.43 24.91
C LYS A 203 32.41 2.79 24.34
N THR A 204 31.62 3.39 23.48
CA THR A 204 31.86 4.70 22.86
C THR A 204 31.01 5.78 23.53
#